data_16c1e28d95974c256be124d35699735d
#
_entry.id   16c1e28d95974c256be124d35699735d
#
_cell.length_a   1.000
_cell.length_b   1.000
_cell.length_c   1.000
_cell.angle_alpha   90.00
_cell.angle_beta   90.00
_cell.angle_gamma   90.00
#
_symmetry.space_group_name_H-M   'P 1'
#
loop_
_entity.id
_entity.type
_entity.pdbx_description
1 polymer ?
#
loop_
_entity_poly.entity_id
_entity_poly.type
_entity_poly.pdbx_seq_one_letter_code
_entity_poly.pdbx_strand_id
1 'polypeptide(L)'
;RARQITVMGHSAGGVGVAAFAPFLTRFAFGNNTKLTVYNDAGPIAVNLGTPPGATTPPDVPWLSVWARQNDWQFQQFYPESCVADGLCNAFGQQTGIIHWRLENDSTIREAFYETDSDDTNRFFAQGDGSRMDPEVYRELILAEHGALNEAFPKRYKRFIVSGDDTH
;
A
#
# COMPACT_ATOMS: atom_id res chain seq x y z
N ARG A 1 27.26 -2.06 12.69
CA ARG A 1 25.94 -2.45 12.13
C ARG A 1 24.91 -1.46 12.62
N ALA A 2 24.02 -1.00 11.73
CA ALA A 2 22.89 -0.15 12.08
C ALA A 2 21.96 -0.91 13.04
N ARG A 3 21.51 -0.23 14.11
CA ARG A 3 20.53 -0.80 15.06
C ARG A 3 19.10 -0.47 14.65
N GLN A 4 18.95 0.58 13.87
CA GLN A 4 17.66 1.05 13.36
C GLN A 4 17.87 1.62 11.96
N ILE A 5 16.94 1.34 11.07
CA ILE A 5 16.88 1.86 9.70
C ILE A 5 15.47 2.43 9.49
N THR A 6 15.43 3.57 8.84
CA THR A 6 14.17 4.13 8.33
C THR A 6 14.25 4.17 6.82
N VAL A 7 13.24 3.61 6.17
CA VAL A 7 13.02 3.78 4.73
C VAL A 7 11.78 4.64 4.53
N MET A 8 11.88 5.60 3.65
CA MET A 8 10.78 6.50 3.35
C MET A 8 10.69 6.77 1.85
N GLY A 9 9.51 7.05 1.38
CA GLY A 9 9.28 7.43 0.00
C GLY A 9 8.02 8.25 -0.13
N HIS A 10 8.04 9.17 -1.08
CA HIS A 10 6.93 10.07 -1.40
C HIS A 10 6.34 9.70 -2.75
N SER A 11 5.02 9.79 -2.90
CA SER A 11 4.29 9.51 -4.14
C SER A 11 4.64 8.11 -4.70
N ALA A 12 5.16 7.99 -5.91
CA ALA A 12 5.64 6.73 -6.48
C ALA A 12 6.72 6.05 -5.60
N GLY A 13 7.55 6.83 -4.91
CA GLY A 13 8.48 6.30 -3.90
C GLY A 13 7.78 5.74 -2.68
N GLY A 14 6.63 6.31 -2.30
CA GLY A 14 5.75 5.77 -1.25
C GLY A 14 5.22 4.38 -1.60
N VAL A 15 4.85 4.18 -2.86
CA VAL A 15 4.51 2.85 -3.39
C VAL A 15 5.67 1.87 -3.24
N GLY A 16 6.86 2.29 -3.65
CA GLY A 16 8.06 1.46 -3.56
C GLY A 16 8.38 1.03 -2.13
N VAL A 17 8.25 1.93 -1.15
CA VAL A 17 8.49 1.58 0.26
C VAL A 17 7.36 0.72 0.83
N ALA A 18 6.13 0.90 0.39
CA ALA A 18 5.05 0.03 0.81
C ALA A 18 5.20 -1.39 0.25
N ALA A 19 5.63 -1.53 -1.01
CA ALA A 19 5.70 -2.82 -1.69
C ALA A 19 7.04 -3.56 -1.46
N PHE A 20 8.19 -2.91 -1.71
CA PHE A 20 9.46 -3.62 -1.91
C PHE A 20 10.56 -3.26 -0.93
N ALA A 21 10.74 -1.99 -0.59
CA ALA A 21 11.91 -1.53 0.14
C ALA A 21 12.13 -2.24 1.49
N PRO A 22 11.10 -2.65 2.24
CA PRO A 22 11.27 -3.42 3.45
C PRO A 22 11.95 -4.77 3.23
N PHE A 23 11.59 -5.48 2.16
CA PHE A 23 12.22 -6.77 1.85
C PHE A 23 13.69 -6.62 1.47
N LEU A 24 14.00 -5.64 0.61
CA LEU A 24 15.38 -5.32 0.25
C LEU A 24 16.20 -4.91 1.48
N THR A 25 15.60 -4.14 2.38
CA THR A 25 16.25 -3.74 3.63
C THR A 25 16.54 -4.95 4.52
N ARG A 26 15.59 -5.89 4.64
CA ARG A 26 15.77 -7.13 5.40
C ARG A 26 16.84 -8.03 4.79
N PHE A 27 16.87 -8.13 3.49
CA PHE A 27 17.92 -8.86 2.79
C PHE A 27 19.33 -8.28 3.07
N ALA A 28 19.45 -6.97 3.05
CA ALA A 28 20.74 -6.29 3.26
C ALA A 28 21.20 -6.25 4.72
N PHE A 29 20.29 -6.10 5.67
CA PHE A 29 20.61 -5.80 7.09
C PHE A 29 20.14 -6.86 8.08
N GLY A 30 19.31 -7.80 7.66
CA GLY A 30 18.76 -8.87 8.48
C GLY A 30 17.65 -8.42 9.45
N ASN A 31 17.06 -9.38 10.15
CA ASN A 31 15.89 -9.18 10.98
C ASN A 31 16.18 -8.61 12.39
N ASN A 32 17.46 -8.53 12.79
CA ASN A 32 17.84 -7.98 14.10
C ASN A 32 17.87 -6.44 14.13
N THR A 33 17.68 -5.79 12.99
CA THR A 33 17.65 -4.34 12.87
C THR A 33 16.20 -3.86 12.98
N LYS A 34 15.93 -2.87 13.82
CA LYS A 34 14.62 -2.22 13.86
C LYS A 34 14.38 -1.51 12.54
N LEU A 35 13.24 -1.77 11.89
CA LEU A 35 12.90 -1.15 10.63
C LEU A 35 11.66 -0.27 10.80
N THR A 36 11.78 0.97 10.36
CA THR A 36 10.65 1.89 10.24
C THR A 36 10.41 2.17 8.75
N VAL A 37 9.16 2.09 8.33
CA VAL A 37 8.72 2.41 6.98
C VAL A 37 7.81 3.62 7.04
N TYR A 38 8.08 4.61 6.22
CA TYR A 38 7.23 5.78 6.09
C TYR A 38 6.82 5.96 4.63
N ASN A 39 5.53 5.75 4.38
CA ASN A 39 4.88 5.96 3.09
C ASN A 39 4.21 7.33 3.12
N ASP A 40 4.70 8.23 2.31
CA ASP A 40 4.19 9.58 2.15
C ASP A 40 3.46 9.67 0.80
N ALA A 41 2.15 9.77 0.86
CA ALA A 41 1.27 9.92 -0.28
C ALA A 41 1.49 8.92 -1.43
N GLY A 42 1.72 7.65 -1.08
CA GLY A 42 1.85 6.57 -2.06
C GLY A 42 0.79 5.48 -1.88
N PRO A 43 -0.52 5.80 -1.94
CA PRO A 43 -1.58 4.84 -1.66
C PRO A 43 -1.99 4.05 -2.91
N ILE A 44 -1.06 3.53 -3.67
CA ILE A 44 -1.44 2.76 -4.85
C ILE A 44 -2.10 1.46 -4.46
N ALA A 45 -3.27 1.46 -4.05
CA ALA A 45 -4.15 0.32 -4.08
C ALA A 45 -5.44 0.56 -3.33
N VAL A 46 -6.07 1.54 -3.72
CA VAL A 46 -7.47 1.60 -3.44
C VAL A 46 -8.13 0.58 -4.34
N ASN A 47 -8.48 -0.54 -3.78
CA ASN A 47 -9.08 -1.63 -4.54
C ASN A 47 -10.55 -1.30 -4.76
N LEU A 48 -10.80 -0.50 -5.80
CA LEU A 48 -12.15 -0.10 -6.16
C LEU A 48 -12.86 -1.27 -6.83
N GLY A 49 -13.64 -1.95 -6.01
CA GLY A 49 -14.76 -2.71 -6.51
C GLY A 49 -14.46 -3.95 -7.31
N THR A 50 -13.30 -4.59 -7.12
CA THR A 50 -13.20 -5.99 -7.52
C THR A 50 -14.01 -6.79 -6.50
N PRO A 51 -15.12 -7.40 -6.90
CA PRO A 51 -15.90 -8.20 -5.98
C PRO A 51 -15.01 -9.28 -5.35
N PRO A 52 -15.18 -9.62 -4.08
CA PRO A 52 -14.48 -10.75 -3.49
C PRO A 52 -14.65 -11.99 -4.37
N GLY A 53 -13.55 -12.58 -4.82
CA GLY A 53 -13.55 -13.76 -5.68
C GLY A 53 -13.56 -13.50 -7.20
N ALA A 54 -13.50 -12.27 -7.66
CA ALA A 54 -13.35 -12.00 -9.08
C ALA A 54 -11.96 -12.43 -9.57
N THR A 55 -11.94 -13.26 -10.58
CA THR A 55 -10.71 -13.79 -11.21
C THR A 55 -10.25 -12.95 -12.40
N THR A 56 -11.08 -12.02 -12.84
CA THR A 56 -10.80 -11.11 -13.96
C THR A 56 -10.80 -9.67 -13.49
N PRO A 57 -9.90 -8.84 -14.05
CA PRO A 57 -9.98 -7.40 -13.82
C PRO A 57 -11.37 -6.89 -14.17
N PRO A 58 -11.92 -5.91 -13.45
CA PRO A 58 -13.13 -5.26 -13.89
C PRO A 58 -12.93 -4.72 -15.32
N ASP A 59 -13.99 -4.68 -16.12
CA ASP A 59 -13.95 -4.18 -17.51
C ASP A 59 -13.50 -2.71 -17.62
N VAL A 60 -13.36 -2.04 -16.51
CA VAL A 60 -12.82 -0.69 -16.41
C VAL A 60 -11.30 -0.80 -16.24
N PRO A 61 -10.51 -0.23 -17.14
CA PRO A 61 -9.04 -0.23 -17.01
C PRO A 61 -8.63 0.64 -15.83
N TRP A 62 -8.42 -0.01 -14.71
CA TRP A 62 -7.85 0.62 -13.54
C TRP A 62 -6.35 0.68 -13.76
N LEU A 63 -5.85 1.83 -14.09
CA LEU A 63 -4.44 2.01 -14.39
C LEU A 63 -3.58 1.47 -13.25
N SER A 64 -3.96 1.71 -12.03
CA SER A 64 -3.22 1.23 -10.86
C SER A 64 -3.19 -0.29 -10.73
N VAL A 65 -4.31 -0.97 -10.96
CA VAL A 65 -4.37 -2.45 -10.91
C VAL A 65 -3.71 -3.04 -12.14
N TRP A 66 -4.02 -2.48 -13.31
CA TRP A 66 -3.48 -2.97 -14.58
C TRP A 66 -1.97 -2.78 -14.67
N ALA A 67 -1.46 -1.60 -14.33
CA ALA A 67 -0.04 -1.31 -14.31
C ALA A 67 0.70 -2.21 -13.32
N ARG A 68 0.15 -2.44 -12.13
CA ARG A 68 0.79 -3.33 -11.14
C ARG A 68 0.87 -4.77 -11.62
N GLN A 69 -0.14 -5.26 -12.32
CA GLN A 69 -0.15 -6.62 -12.82
C GLN A 69 0.70 -6.81 -14.06
N ASN A 70 0.58 -5.90 -15.02
CA ASN A 70 1.14 -6.10 -16.36
C ASN A 70 2.46 -5.38 -16.56
N ASP A 71 2.57 -4.14 -16.11
CA ASP A 71 3.77 -3.33 -16.33
C ASP A 71 4.78 -3.50 -15.20
N TRP A 72 4.32 -3.44 -13.96
CA TRP A 72 5.20 -3.50 -12.79
C TRP A 72 5.32 -4.89 -12.19
N GLN A 73 4.41 -5.78 -12.52
CA GLN A 73 4.42 -7.19 -12.13
C GLN A 73 4.66 -7.42 -10.63
N PHE A 74 4.02 -6.63 -9.80
CA PHE A 74 4.20 -6.65 -8.34
C PHE A 74 4.00 -8.03 -7.72
N GLN A 75 3.11 -8.84 -8.29
CA GLN A 75 2.83 -10.19 -7.82
C GLN A 75 4.07 -11.11 -7.79
N GLN A 76 5.09 -10.84 -8.61
CA GLN A 76 6.33 -11.62 -8.61
C GLN A 76 7.18 -11.40 -7.36
N PHE A 77 6.93 -10.32 -6.64
CA PHE A 77 7.69 -9.93 -5.46
C PHE A 77 6.96 -10.25 -4.17
N TYR A 78 5.73 -10.74 -4.24
CA TYR A 78 4.97 -11.11 -3.06
C TYR A 78 5.45 -12.44 -2.50
N PRO A 79 5.61 -12.56 -1.17
CA PRO A 79 5.90 -13.84 -0.54
C PRO A 79 4.81 -14.87 -0.85
N GLU A 80 5.20 -16.10 -1.15
CA GLU A 80 4.25 -17.18 -1.47
C GLU A 80 3.22 -17.38 -0.36
N SER A 81 3.63 -17.25 0.90
CA SER A 81 2.71 -17.34 2.05
C SER A 81 1.69 -16.20 2.07
N CYS A 82 2.08 -14.97 1.69
CA CYS A 82 1.14 -13.86 1.59
C CYS A 82 0.06 -14.11 0.53
N VAL A 83 0.44 -14.73 -0.58
CA VAL A 83 -0.50 -15.12 -1.64
C VAL A 83 -1.39 -16.27 -1.17
N ALA A 84 -0.82 -17.28 -0.51
CA ALA A 84 -1.56 -18.42 0.02
C ALA A 84 -2.58 -18.03 1.10
N ASP A 85 -2.23 -17.05 1.93
CA ASP A 85 -3.11 -16.50 2.97
C ASP A 85 -4.21 -15.58 2.41
N GLY A 86 -4.18 -15.30 1.09
CA GLY A 86 -5.15 -14.42 0.42
C GLY A 86 -4.94 -12.92 0.69
N LEU A 87 -3.90 -12.54 1.41
CA LEU A 87 -3.57 -11.14 1.71
C LEU A 87 -2.94 -10.43 0.52
N CYS A 88 -2.12 -11.15 -0.26
CA CYS A 88 -1.49 -10.65 -1.48
C CYS A 88 -2.19 -11.25 -2.70
N ASN A 89 -3.30 -10.68 -3.09
CA ASN A 89 -3.99 -11.13 -4.31
C ASN A 89 -3.37 -10.49 -5.56
N ALA A 90 -3.66 -11.08 -6.72
CA ALA A 90 -3.17 -10.58 -8.00
C ALA A 90 -3.65 -9.15 -8.31
N PHE A 91 -4.73 -8.71 -7.69
CA PHE A 91 -5.28 -7.36 -7.85
C PHE A 91 -4.68 -6.37 -6.83
N GLY A 92 -3.83 -6.86 -5.95
CA GLY A 92 -2.86 -6.10 -5.18
C GLY A 92 -3.43 -5.05 -4.25
N GLN A 93 -4.11 -5.47 -3.19
CA GLN A 93 -4.24 -4.57 -2.05
C GLN A 93 -2.85 -4.34 -1.46
N GLN A 94 -2.36 -3.11 -1.57
CA GLN A 94 -1.09 -2.73 -0.95
C GLN A 94 -1.14 -2.94 0.57
N THR A 95 -2.30 -2.71 1.17
CA THR A 95 -2.57 -2.97 2.58
C THR A 95 -2.44 -4.44 2.95
N GLY A 96 -2.68 -5.36 2.03
CA GLY A 96 -2.47 -6.79 2.25
C GLY A 96 -1.02 -7.17 2.48
N ILE A 97 -0.08 -6.66 1.68
CA ILE A 97 1.35 -6.91 1.89
C ILE A 97 1.88 -6.23 3.15
N ILE A 98 1.33 -5.07 3.50
CA ILE A 98 1.66 -4.39 4.77
C ILE A 98 1.16 -5.22 5.95
N HIS A 99 -0.07 -5.73 5.89
CA HIS A 99 -0.65 -6.61 6.92
C HIS A 99 0.24 -7.84 7.13
N TRP A 100 0.49 -8.58 6.06
CA TRP A 100 1.35 -9.77 6.11
C TRP A 100 2.72 -9.48 6.73
N ARG A 101 3.33 -8.38 6.32
CA ARG A 101 4.66 -7.97 6.82
C ARG A 101 4.63 -7.62 8.31
N LEU A 102 3.63 -6.90 8.76
CA LEU A 102 3.44 -6.59 10.17
C LEU A 102 3.14 -7.83 11.02
N GLU A 103 2.46 -8.80 10.47
CA GLU A 103 2.19 -10.07 11.14
C GLU A 103 3.46 -10.92 11.28
N ASN A 104 4.26 -11.00 10.24
CA ASN A 104 5.44 -11.88 10.18
C ASN A 104 6.75 -11.22 10.67
N ASP A 105 6.78 -9.91 10.88
CA ASP A 105 7.96 -9.19 11.39
C ASP A 105 7.60 -8.28 12.57
N SER A 106 7.84 -8.77 13.78
CA SER A 106 7.53 -8.03 15.02
C SER A 106 8.41 -6.80 15.24
N THR A 107 9.50 -6.65 14.50
CA THR A 107 10.48 -5.56 14.65
C THR A 107 10.23 -4.39 13.71
N ILE A 108 9.28 -4.54 12.79
CA ILE A 108 8.90 -3.49 11.84
C ILE A 108 7.82 -2.57 12.41
N ARG A 109 7.90 -1.31 12.05
CA ARG A 109 6.87 -0.29 12.27
C ARG A 109 6.64 0.46 10.99
N GLU A 110 5.38 0.76 10.69
CA GLU A 110 5.01 1.45 9.47
C GLU A 110 4.08 2.62 9.74
N ALA A 111 4.23 3.67 8.94
CA ALA A 111 3.37 4.83 8.98
C ALA A 111 2.98 5.24 7.55
N PHE A 112 1.77 5.70 7.41
CA PHE A 112 1.20 6.21 6.18
C PHE A 112 0.69 7.63 6.39
N TYR A 113 1.03 8.52 5.48
CA TYR A 113 0.50 9.87 5.40
C TYR A 113 -0.20 10.06 4.06
N GLU A 114 -1.34 10.75 4.07
CA GLU A 114 -2.11 11.07 2.88
C GLU A 114 -3.06 12.22 3.15
N THR A 115 -3.49 12.90 2.09
CA THR A 115 -4.68 13.76 2.13
C THR A 115 -5.91 12.98 1.67
N ASP A 116 -7.06 13.24 2.26
CA ASP A 116 -8.27 12.47 2.01
C ASP A 116 -8.93 12.78 0.64
N SER A 117 -8.41 13.76 -0.09
CA SER A 117 -8.89 14.14 -1.42
C SER A 117 -7.76 14.38 -2.44
N ASP A 118 -6.60 13.76 -2.24
CA ASP A 118 -5.43 13.88 -3.13
C ASP A 118 -5.80 13.74 -4.61
N ASP A 119 -5.66 14.83 -5.34
CA ASP A 119 -6.10 14.94 -6.73
C ASP A 119 -5.27 14.05 -7.69
N THR A 120 -3.99 13.92 -7.40
CA THR A 120 -3.06 13.09 -8.18
C THR A 120 -3.33 11.60 -7.97
N ASN A 121 -3.48 11.18 -6.72
CA ASN A 121 -3.76 9.78 -6.42
C ASN A 121 -5.15 9.35 -6.87
N ARG A 122 -6.13 10.23 -6.80
CA ARG A 122 -7.47 10.00 -7.36
C ARG A 122 -7.45 9.79 -8.88
N PHE A 123 -6.61 10.55 -9.60
CA PHE A 123 -6.41 10.34 -11.04
C PHE A 123 -5.81 8.97 -11.35
N PHE A 124 -4.76 8.58 -10.64
CA PHE A 124 -4.14 7.26 -10.83
C PHE A 124 -5.04 6.11 -10.33
N ALA A 125 -5.87 6.34 -9.35
CA ALA A 125 -6.80 5.34 -8.85
C ALA A 125 -7.92 5.04 -9.84
N GLN A 126 -8.44 6.02 -10.54
CA GLN A 126 -9.54 5.86 -11.50
C GLN A 126 -9.11 5.16 -12.79
N GLY A 127 -7.97 5.53 -13.36
CA GLY A 127 -7.35 4.83 -14.47
C GLY A 127 -7.95 5.01 -15.86
N ASP A 128 -9.04 5.78 -15.99
CA ASP A 128 -9.71 6.08 -17.26
C ASP A 128 -9.45 7.51 -17.79
N GLY A 129 -8.54 8.21 -17.12
CA GLY A 129 -8.23 9.61 -17.41
C GLY A 129 -9.11 10.62 -16.67
N SER A 130 -10.12 10.18 -15.94
CA SER A 130 -10.86 10.98 -14.99
C SER A 130 -10.26 10.87 -13.58
N ARG A 131 -10.84 11.58 -12.63
CA ARG A 131 -10.49 11.47 -11.23
C ARG A 131 -11.57 10.74 -10.46
N MET A 132 -11.16 9.87 -9.55
CA MET A 132 -12.09 9.26 -8.61
C MET A 132 -12.81 10.32 -7.79
N ASP A 133 -14.08 10.07 -7.50
CA ASP A 133 -14.86 10.88 -6.57
C ASP A 133 -14.11 11.01 -5.23
N PRO A 134 -13.94 12.22 -4.68
CA PRO A 134 -13.18 12.43 -3.46
C PRO A 134 -13.76 11.71 -2.24
N GLU A 135 -15.08 11.60 -2.13
CA GLU A 135 -15.71 10.89 -1.00
C GLU A 135 -15.45 9.37 -1.10
N VAL A 136 -15.53 8.81 -2.30
CA VAL A 136 -15.20 7.40 -2.54
C VAL A 136 -13.74 7.13 -2.19
N TYR A 137 -12.83 7.98 -2.65
CA TYR A 137 -11.41 7.85 -2.33
C TYR A 137 -11.15 7.91 -0.83
N ARG A 138 -11.74 8.91 -0.17
CA ARG A 138 -11.64 9.09 1.27
C ARG A 138 -12.12 7.87 2.06
N GLU A 139 -13.32 7.37 1.73
CA GLU A 139 -13.88 6.19 2.41
C GLU A 139 -12.97 4.99 2.30
N LEU A 140 -12.37 4.78 1.13
CA LEU A 140 -11.49 3.65 0.87
C LEU A 140 -10.18 3.72 1.64
N ILE A 141 -9.47 4.85 1.60
CA ILE A 141 -8.21 4.99 2.34
C ILE A 141 -8.45 4.95 3.85
N LEU A 142 -9.56 5.51 4.33
CA LEU A 142 -9.92 5.45 5.74
C LEU A 142 -10.21 4.00 6.18
N ALA A 143 -10.94 3.23 5.38
CA ALA A 143 -11.28 1.85 5.69
C ALA A 143 -10.04 0.96 5.68
N GLU A 144 -9.26 0.97 4.59
CA GLU A 144 -8.10 0.10 4.44
C GLU A 144 -7.01 0.37 5.48
N HIS A 145 -6.61 1.62 5.63
CA HIS A 145 -5.59 1.98 6.61
C HIS A 145 -6.13 2.00 8.04
N GLY A 146 -7.46 2.10 8.21
CA GLY A 146 -8.13 1.90 9.49
C GLY A 146 -7.98 0.48 9.99
N ALA A 147 -8.29 -0.48 9.14
CA ALA A 147 -8.18 -1.90 9.47
C ALA A 147 -6.74 -2.28 9.88
N LEU A 148 -5.71 -1.76 9.17
CA LEU A 148 -4.32 -1.95 9.56
C LEU A 148 -3.99 -1.35 10.93
N ASN A 149 -4.49 -0.16 11.21
CA ASN A 149 -4.23 0.49 12.49
C ASN A 149 -4.93 -0.22 13.66
N GLU A 150 -6.11 -0.78 13.44
CA GLU A 150 -6.84 -1.60 14.42
C GLU A 150 -6.13 -2.93 14.68
N ALA A 151 -5.67 -3.60 13.63
CA ALA A 151 -4.94 -4.87 13.76
C ALA A 151 -3.57 -4.70 14.42
N PHE A 152 -2.88 -3.59 14.15
CA PHE A 152 -1.51 -3.34 14.64
C PHE A 152 -1.35 -1.98 15.33
N PRO A 153 -2.10 -1.67 16.39
CA PRO A 153 -2.21 -0.31 16.93
C PRO A 153 -0.89 0.27 17.47
N LYS A 154 0.09 -0.57 17.81
CA LYS A 154 1.42 -0.16 18.30
C LYS A 154 2.48 -0.07 17.20
N ARG A 155 2.21 -0.65 16.04
CA ARG A 155 3.21 -0.80 14.97
C ARG A 155 2.81 -0.18 13.65
N TYR A 156 1.53 0.10 13.45
CA TYR A 156 1.03 0.83 12.29
C TYR A 156 0.37 2.14 12.71
N LYS A 157 0.66 3.21 11.99
CA LYS A 157 0.05 4.52 12.17
C LYS A 157 -0.38 5.10 10.84
N ARG A 158 -1.50 5.83 10.86
CA ARG A 158 -1.97 6.60 9.71
C ARG A 158 -2.17 8.05 10.11
N PHE A 159 -1.84 8.94 9.20
CA PHE A 159 -2.08 10.37 9.30
C PHE A 159 -2.79 10.79 8.02
N ILE A 160 -4.12 10.82 8.05
CA ILE A 160 -4.95 11.22 6.92
C ILE A 160 -5.48 12.61 7.25
N VAL A 161 -5.10 13.57 6.44
CA VAL A 161 -5.42 14.99 6.62
C VAL A 161 -6.53 15.36 5.67
N SER A 162 -7.53 16.11 6.17
CA SER A 162 -8.59 16.61 5.31
C SER A 162 -8.13 17.82 4.52
N GLY A 163 -8.27 17.78 3.21
CA GLY A 163 -7.90 18.86 2.30
C GLY A 163 -7.67 18.41 0.88
N ASP A 164 -7.64 19.37 -0.03
CA ASP A 164 -7.42 19.16 -1.46
C ASP A 164 -5.93 19.23 -1.84
N ASP A 165 -5.06 19.40 -0.87
CA ASP A 165 -3.64 19.58 -1.15
C ASP A 165 -3.02 18.29 -1.67
N THR A 166 -2.60 18.42 -2.86
CA THR A 166 -1.84 17.47 -3.63
C THR A 166 -0.37 17.53 -3.22
N HIS A 167 0.36 16.60 -3.72
CA HIS A 167 1.80 16.52 -3.61
C HIS A 167 2.53 17.85 -3.86
#